data_43aa6f46de082c5dda80ed913d210f4a
#
_entry.id   43aa6f46de082c5dda80ed913d210f4a
#
_cell.length_a   1.000
_cell.length_b   1.000
_cell.length_c   1.000
_cell.angle_alpha   90.00
_cell.angle_beta   90.00
_cell.angle_gamma   90.00
#
_symmetry.space_group_name_H-M   'P 1'
#
loop_
_entity.id
_entity.type
_entity.pdbx_description
1 polymer ?
#
loop_
_entity_poly.entity_id
_entity_poly.type
_entity_poly.pdbx_seq_one_letter_code
_entity_poly.pdbx_strand_id
1 'polypeptide(L)'
;MGMTIDLSTCTGCSACVTACHIENNVSVVGKDEVRRHRDMHWLRIDRYYSSDYSLEKGAEEGVGVISSYGKMEDPSENPQTVHMPMMCQHCNHAPCETVCPVAATTHSNEGLNQMTYNRCIGTRYCANNCPYKVRRFNWFNYKGHAKFQNFNPASDSLARLVLNPDVTVRARGVMEKCSLCVQRIQSAKLDAKKKNVKLTDDLISCACSDSCPSGAISFGDLNDKDSKVYQESKNNRSYHALEEIGVQPNIFYMTKVRNVDNK
;
A
#
# COMPACT_ATOMS: atom_id res chain seq x y z
N MET A 1 13.22 -6.64 -4.20
CA MET A 1 12.64 -5.27 -4.26
C MET A 1 11.95 -4.95 -2.95
N GLY A 2 12.09 -3.71 -2.47
CA GLY A 2 11.41 -3.24 -1.26
C GLY A 2 11.22 -1.73 -1.24
N MET A 3 10.64 -1.24 -0.16
CA MET A 3 10.29 0.17 -0.01
C MET A 3 10.49 0.59 1.44
N THR A 4 10.94 1.81 1.64
CA THR A 4 10.95 2.47 2.95
C THR A 4 10.06 3.70 2.93
N ILE A 5 9.37 3.96 4.03
CA ILE A 5 8.45 5.09 4.17
C ILE A 5 8.79 5.85 5.46
N ASP A 6 9.31 7.07 5.34
CA ASP A 6 9.59 7.91 6.51
C ASP A 6 8.32 8.66 6.96
N LEU A 7 7.83 8.28 8.13
CA LEU A 7 6.63 8.89 8.71
C LEU A 7 6.88 10.29 9.26
N SER A 8 8.17 10.70 9.44
CA SER A 8 8.51 12.07 9.83
C SER A 8 8.27 13.06 8.69
N THR A 9 8.57 12.66 7.46
CA THR A 9 8.43 13.51 6.27
C THR A 9 7.08 13.38 5.58
N CYS A 10 6.32 12.29 5.87
CA CYS A 10 5.01 12.09 5.28
C CYS A 10 3.99 13.14 5.78
N THR A 11 3.46 13.94 4.87
CA THR A 11 2.45 14.98 5.14
C THR A 11 1.01 14.52 4.97
N GLY A 12 0.78 13.28 4.50
CA GLY A 12 -0.57 12.76 4.24
C GLY A 12 -1.29 13.39 3.03
N CYS A 13 -0.56 14.01 2.10
CA CYS A 13 -1.13 14.77 0.96
C CYS A 13 -1.89 13.93 -0.07
N SER A 14 -1.82 12.59 -0.02
CA SER A 14 -2.47 11.64 -0.92
C SER A 14 -2.00 11.66 -2.39
N ALA A 15 -0.92 12.38 -2.74
CA ALA A 15 -0.37 12.35 -4.10
C ALA A 15 0.00 10.93 -4.55
N CYS A 16 0.58 10.13 -3.64
CA CYS A 16 0.92 8.72 -3.88
C CYS A 16 -0.32 7.85 -4.17
N VAL A 17 -1.47 8.13 -3.55
CA VAL A 17 -2.74 7.42 -3.80
C VAL A 17 -3.23 7.73 -5.22
N THR A 18 -3.26 9.00 -5.59
CA THR A 18 -3.68 9.46 -6.93
C THR A 18 -2.78 8.89 -8.02
N ALA A 19 -1.45 8.97 -7.83
CA ALA A 19 -0.49 8.42 -8.78
C ALA A 19 -0.64 6.90 -8.94
N CYS A 20 -0.91 6.16 -7.85
CA CYS A 20 -1.18 4.73 -7.90
C CYS A 20 -2.42 4.42 -8.75
N HIS A 21 -3.51 5.20 -8.60
CA HIS A 21 -4.72 5.04 -9.39
C HIS A 21 -4.47 5.24 -10.89
N ILE A 22 -3.76 6.29 -11.25
CA ILE A 22 -3.46 6.64 -12.64
C ILE A 22 -2.53 5.58 -13.26
N GLU A 23 -1.42 5.28 -12.61
CA GLU A 23 -0.41 4.36 -13.12
C GLU A 23 -0.94 2.93 -13.30
N ASN A 24 -1.76 2.46 -12.35
CA ASN A 24 -2.17 1.07 -12.31
C ASN A 24 -3.62 0.84 -12.78
N ASN A 25 -4.24 1.81 -13.43
CA ASN A 25 -5.63 1.73 -13.91
C ASN A 25 -6.60 1.28 -12.80
N VAL A 26 -6.38 1.77 -11.58
CA VAL A 26 -7.25 1.43 -10.44
C VAL A 26 -8.57 2.15 -10.61
N SER A 27 -9.67 1.41 -10.54
CA SER A 27 -11.01 1.95 -10.75
C SER A 27 -11.41 2.95 -9.68
N VAL A 28 -12.03 4.05 -10.08
CA VAL A 28 -12.67 5.02 -9.18
C VAL A 28 -14.10 4.57 -8.94
N VAL A 29 -14.49 4.39 -7.69
CA VAL A 29 -15.79 3.78 -7.33
C VAL A 29 -16.79 4.76 -6.73
N GLY A 30 -16.33 5.93 -6.29
CA GLY A 30 -17.17 6.96 -5.71
C GLY A 30 -17.50 6.73 -4.22
N LYS A 31 -18.06 7.76 -3.62
CA LYS A 31 -18.34 7.85 -2.17
C LYS A 31 -19.29 6.76 -1.66
N ASP A 32 -20.30 6.39 -2.45
CA ASP A 32 -21.29 5.41 -2.03
C ASP A 32 -20.71 4.01 -1.88
N GLU A 33 -19.80 3.62 -2.77
CA GLU A 33 -19.15 2.32 -2.67
C GLU A 33 -18.11 2.31 -1.53
N VAL A 34 -17.41 3.43 -1.30
CA VAL A 34 -16.51 3.58 -0.16
C VAL A 34 -17.27 3.43 1.17
N ARG A 35 -18.44 4.02 1.32
CA ARG A 35 -19.31 3.84 2.51
C ARG A 35 -19.76 2.40 2.73
N ARG A 36 -19.81 1.60 1.66
CA ARG A 36 -20.14 0.18 1.70
C ARG A 36 -18.92 -0.73 1.87
N HIS A 37 -17.77 -0.18 2.21
CA HIS A 37 -16.48 -0.89 2.30
C HIS A 37 -16.08 -1.59 1.00
N ARG A 38 -16.40 -0.98 -0.16
CA ARG A 38 -16.06 -1.46 -1.49
C ARG A 38 -15.10 -0.53 -2.21
N ASP A 39 -14.25 0.15 -1.47
CA ASP A 39 -13.18 0.99 -2.00
C ASP A 39 -12.17 0.16 -2.81
N MET A 40 -11.56 0.78 -3.82
CA MET A 40 -10.57 0.15 -4.70
C MET A 40 -9.16 0.71 -4.55
N HIS A 41 -8.91 1.53 -3.54
CA HIS A 41 -7.58 2.07 -3.28
C HIS A 41 -6.57 0.96 -2.97
N TRP A 42 -5.54 0.81 -3.80
CA TRP A 42 -4.43 -0.11 -3.54
C TRP A 42 -3.50 0.39 -2.46
N LEU A 43 -3.43 1.70 -2.31
CA LEU A 43 -2.71 2.42 -1.27
C LEU A 43 -3.70 3.34 -0.57
N ARG A 44 -3.77 3.26 0.75
CA ARG A 44 -4.53 4.17 1.61
C ARG A 44 -3.58 4.88 2.57
N ILE A 45 -4.01 5.98 3.16
CA ILE A 45 -3.25 6.66 4.22
C ILE A 45 -4.04 6.51 5.52
N ASP A 46 -3.51 5.70 6.42
CA ASP A 46 -4.03 5.55 7.77
C ASP A 46 -3.56 6.74 8.62
N ARG A 47 -4.40 7.19 9.54
CA ARG A 47 -4.12 8.31 10.44
C ARG A 47 -4.14 7.81 11.86
N TYR A 48 -3.07 8.06 12.60
CA TYR A 48 -2.95 7.72 14.01
C TYR A 48 -2.82 9.02 14.79
N TYR A 49 -3.68 9.18 15.79
CA TYR A 49 -3.73 10.37 16.64
C TYR A 49 -3.02 10.07 17.96
N SER A 50 -2.41 11.10 18.57
CA SER A 50 -1.89 11.00 19.92
C SER A 50 -3.02 11.15 20.94
N SER A 51 -2.91 10.42 22.05
CA SER A 51 -3.78 10.54 23.22
C SER A 51 -2.91 10.57 24.48
N ASP A 52 -3.34 11.29 25.49
CA ASP A 52 -2.71 11.30 26.82
C ASP A 52 -3.22 10.12 27.70
N TYR A 53 -4.13 9.34 27.15
CA TYR A 53 -4.65 8.12 27.75
C TYR A 53 -4.10 6.89 27.03
N SER A 54 -3.70 5.86 27.79
CA SER A 54 -3.20 4.59 27.25
C SER A 54 -4.01 3.40 27.75
N LEU A 55 -3.87 2.26 27.09
CA LEU A 55 -4.50 1.01 27.53
C LEU A 55 -3.94 0.55 28.91
N GLU A 56 -2.66 0.80 29.18
CA GLU A 56 -2.00 0.51 30.44
C GLU A 56 -2.64 1.31 31.57
N LYS A 57 -2.81 2.62 31.38
CA LYS A 57 -3.51 3.49 32.31
C LYS A 57 -4.97 3.04 32.52
N GLY A 58 -5.64 2.59 31.47
CA GLY A 58 -6.98 2.02 31.56
C GLY A 58 -7.03 0.75 32.41
N ALA A 59 -6.03 -0.12 32.28
CA ALA A 59 -5.93 -1.32 33.11
C ALA A 59 -5.66 -1.00 34.57
N GLU A 60 -4.80 -0.02 34.87
CA GLU A 60 -4.54 0.47 36.23
C GLU A 60 -5.79 1.08 36.89
N GLU A 61 -6.60 1.81 36.12
CA GLU A 61 -7.86 2.40 36.56
C GLU A 61 -9.03 1.38 36.62
N GLY A 62 -8.81 0.12 36.24
CA GLY A 62 -9.85 -0.92 36.19
C GLY A 62 -10.88 -0.68 35.09
N VAL A 63 -10.56 0.11 34.06
CA VAL A 63 -11.42 0.41 32.94
C VAL A 63 -11.32 -0.70 31.89
N GLY A 64 -12.44 -1.20 31.40
CA GLY A 64 -12.45 -2.20 30.34
C GLY A 64 -11.86 -1.69 29.03
N VAL A 65 -11.27 -2.58 28.22
CA VAL A 65 -10.55 -2.25 26.97
C VAL A 65 -11.38 -1.39 26.02
N ILE A 66 -12.66 -1.70 25.82
CA ILE A 66 -13.55 -0.94 24.92
C ILE A 66 -13.73 0.51 25.44
N SER A 67 -13.93 0.67 26.75
CA SER A 67 -14.08 2.00 27.36
C SER A 67 -12.76 2.79 27.34
N SER A 68 -11.62 2.11 27.44
CA SER A 68 -10.30 2.73 27.27
C SER A 68 -10.11 3.29 25.85
N TYR A 69 -10.54 2.58 24.81
CA TYR A 69 -10.52 3.12 23.45
C TYR A 69 -11.39 4.39 23.32
N GLY A 70 -12.56 4.43 23.95
CA GLY A 70 -13.39 5.63 23.98
C GLY A 70 -12.68 6.84 24.63
N LYS A 71 -11.95 6.63 25.71
CA LYS A 71 -11.14 7.69 26.35
C LYS A 71 -9.95 8.11 25.49
N MET A 72 -9.39 7.20 24.68
CA MET A 72 -8.29 7.52 23.76
C MET A 72 -8.74 8.34 22.53
N GLU A 73 -10.05 8.49 22.29
CA GLU A 73 -10.59 9.37 21.24
C GLU A 73 -10.48 10.85 21.61
N ASP A 74 -10.36 11.17 22.90
CA ASP A 74 -10.14 12.55 23.34
C ASP A 74 -8.75 13.02 22.88
N PRO A 75 -8.66 14.22 22.28
CA PRO A 75 -7.38 14.75 21.83
C PRO A 75 -6.44 15.00 23.00
N SER A 76 -5.14 14.70 22.80
CA SER A 76 -4.11 15.03 23.77
C SER A 76 -3.95 16.54 23.94
N GLU A 77 -3.32 16.96 25.02
CA GLU A 77 -2.97 18.38 25.28
C GLU A 77 -2.09 18.95 24.14
N ASN A 78 -1.20 18.10 23.57
CA ASN A 78 -0.42 18.41 22.37
C ASN A 78 -0.81 17.44 21.23
N PRO A 79 -1.93 17.70 20.50
CA PRO A 79 -2.44 16.77 19.52
C PRO A 79 -1.51 16.63 18.33
N GLN A 80 -1.14 15.40 18.01
CA GLN A 80 -0.28 15.07 16.88
C GLN A 80 -0.91 13.98 16.02
N THR A 81 -0.62 14.02 14.73
CA THR A 81 -1.11 13.03 13.77
C THR A 81 0.07 12.38 13.04
N VAL A 82 0.04 11.07 12.93
CA VAL A 82 0.94 10.30 12.06
C VAL A 82 0.14 9.85 10.84
N HIS A 83 0.63 10.17 9.66
CA HIS A 83 0.12 9.67 8.40
C HIS A 83 0.94 8.45 7.96
N MET A 84 0.29 7.31 7.82
CA MET A 84 0.95 6.05 7.46
C MET A 84 0.39 5.51 6.15
N PRO A 85 1.08 5.70 5.02
CA PRO A 85 0.71 5.06 3.77
C PRO A 85 0.74 3.54 3.89
N MET A 86 -0.38 2.88 3.63
CA MET A 86 -0.53 1.43 3.76
C MET A 86 -0.93 0.81 2.42
N MET A 87 -0.07 -0.10 1.93
CA MET A 87 -0.27 -0.87 0.70
C MET A 87 0.07 -2.34 0.94
N CYS A 88 0.02 -3.16 -0.10
CA CYS A 88 0.51 -4.53 0.00
C CYS A 88 1.97 -4.53 0.47
N GLN A 89 2.24 -5.29 1.52
CA GLN A 89 3.56 -5.36 2.15
C GLN A 89 4.50 -6.34 1.44
N HIS A 90 4.05 -6.99 0.37
CA HIS A 90 4.83 -7.98 -0.39
C HIS A 90 5.54 -8.98 0.51
N CYS A 91 4.80 -9.53 1.47
CA CYS A 91 5.30 -10.42 2.52
C CYS A 91 5.98 -11.65 1.93
N ASN A 92 7.14 -12.04 2.46
CA ASN A 92 7.85 -13.26 2.05
C ASN A 92 7.14 -14.53 2.55
N HIS A 93 6.51 -14.46 3.73
CA HIS A 93 5.61 -15.48 4.26
C HIS A 93 4.16 -15.03 4.10
N ALA A 94 3.69 -14.93 2.86
CA ALA A 94 2.42 -14.30 2.53
C ALA A 94 1.20 -15.18 2.87
N PRO A 95 0.41 -14.85 3.91
CA PRO A 95 -0.77 -15.65 4.28
C PRO A 95 -1.87 -15.62 3.22
N CYS A 96 -1.81 -14.66 2.29
CA CYS A 96 -2.74 -14.59 1.17
C CYS A 96 -2.43 -15.59 0.04
N GLU A 97 -1.21 -16.15 -0.01
CA GLU A 97 -0.84 -17.19 -0.99
C GLU A 97 -1.34 -18.55 -0.56
N THR A 98 -1.11 -18.90 0.69
CA THR A 98 -1.45 -20.21 1.25
C THR A 98 -2.95 -20.51 1.20
N VAL A 99 -3.80 -19.50 1.23
CA VAL A 99 -5.26 -19.65 1.22
C VAL A 99 -5.89 -19.54 -0.17
N CYS A 100 -5.09 -19.32 -1.21
CA CYS A 100 -5.64 -19.20 -2.56
C CYS A 100 -5.80 -20.58 -3.20
N PRO A 101 -7.05 -21.04 -3.45
CA PRO A 101 -7.30 -22.41 -3.94
C PRO A 101 -6.80 -22.65 -5.37
N VAL A 102 -6.54 -21.57 -6.13
CA VAL A 102 -6.15 -21.62 -7.54
C VAL A 102 -4.75 -21.03 -7.78
N ALA A 103 -3.98 -20.79 -6.71
CA ALA A 103 -2.65 -20.18 -6.80
C ALA A 103 -2.62 -18.91 -7.68
N ALA A 104 -3.64 -18.06 -7.56
CA ALA A 104 -3.69 -16.77 -8.25
C ALA A 104 -2.79 -15.71 -7.59
N THR A 105 -2.34 -15.96 -6.37
CA THR A 105 -1.35 -15.15 -5.67
C THR A 105 -0.06 -15.93 -5.55
N THR A 106 1.03 -15.41 -6.09
CA THR A 106 2.35 -16.09 -6.14
C THR A 106 3.47 -15.07 -5.98
N HIS A 107 4.68 -15.53 -5.65
CA HIS A 107 5.89 -14.72 -5.66
C HIS A 107 6.62 -14.77 -6.98
N SER A 108 7.20 -13.63 -7.38
CA SER A 108 8.17 -13.56 -8.46
C SER A 108 9.60 -13.74 -7.94
N ASN A 109 10.54 -13.94 -8.85
CA ASN A 109 11.97 -14.01 -8.51
C ASN A 109 12.54 -12.70 -7.94
N GLU A 110 11.83 -11.58 -8.13
CA GLU A 110 12.18 -10.28 -7.54
C GLU A 110 11.62 -10.08 -6.13
N GLY A 111 10.98 -11.09 -5.55
CA GLY A 111 10.34 -11.00 -4.24
C GLY A 111 8.99 -10.28 -4.24
N LEU A 112 8.38 -10.09 -5.42
CA LEU A 112 7.07 -9.44 -5.52
C LEU A 112 5.96 -10.46 -5.30
N ASN A 113 5.07 -10.19 -4.35
CA ASN A 113 3.81 -10.92 -4.28
C ASN A 113 2.91 -10.44 -5.42
N GLN A 114 2.66 -11.31 -6.40
CA GLN A 114 1.93 -11.00 -7.62
C GLN A 114 0.51 -11.54 -7.60
N MET A 115 -0.34 -10.96 -8.45
CA MET A 115 -1.72 -11.39 -8.65
C MET A 115 -1.94 -11.78 -10.10
N THR A 116 -2.27 -13.06 -10.34
CA THR A 116 -2.62 -13.56 -11.67
C THR A 116 -4.13 -13.46 -11.85
N TYR A 117 -4.59 -12.38 -12.49
CA TYR A 117 -6.00 -12.03 -12.55
C TYR A 117 -6.87 -13.06 -13.25
N ASN A 118 -6.38 -13.71 -14.30
CA ASN A 118 -7.12 -14.72 -15.06
C ASN A 118 -7.26 -16.06 -14.33
N ARG A 119 -6.51 -16.29 -13.25
CA ARG A 119 -6.69 -17.45 -12.36
C ARG A 119 -7.64 -17.16 -11.21
N CYS A 120 -7.85 -15.88 -10.88
CA CYS A 120 -8.63 -15.50 -9.71
C CYS A 120 -10.12 -15.84 -9.89
N ILE A 121 -10.67 -16.66 -9.03
CA ILE A 121 -12.09 -17.03 -8.99
C ILE A 121 -12.90 -16.25 -7.97
N GLY A 122 -12.27 -15.29 -7.27
CA GLY A 122 -12.95 -14.34 -6.40
C GLY A 122 -13.43 -14.88 -5.06
N THR A 123 -12.80 -15.90 -4.49
CA THR A 123 -13.16 -16.43 -3.16
C THR A 123 -13.00 -15.41 -2.04
N ARG A 124 -12.16 -14.37 -2.22
CA ARG A 124 -11.84 -13.30 -1.28
C ARG A 124 -11.16 -13.76 0.01
N TYR A 125 -10.86 -15.04 0.17
CA TYR A 125 -10.17 -15.55 1.36
C TYR A 125 -8.82 -14.87 1.56
N CYS A 126 -8.10 -14.57 0.49
CA CYS A 126 -6.85 -13.82 0.55
C CYS A 126 -7.01 -12.40 1.14
N ALA A 127 -8.17 -11.76 0.99
CA ALA A 127 -8.45 -10.47 1.63
C ALA A 127 -8.72 -10.63 3.13
N ASN A 128 -9.48 -11.66 3.50
CA ASN A 128 -9.75 -11.96 4.91
C ASN A 128 -8.47 -12.31 5.67
N ASN A 129 -7.56 -13.04 5.03
CA ASN A 129 -6.31 -13.50 5.63
C ASN A 129 -5.18 -12.47 5.58
N CYS A 130 -5.35 -11.35 4.86
CA CYS A 130 -4.38 -10.28 4.84
C CYS A 130 -4.43 -9.47 6.14
N PRO A 131 -3.37 -9.44 6.97
CA PRO A 131 -3.38 -8.68 8.22
C PRO A 131 -3.46 -7.17 7.98
N TYR A 132 -2.94 -6.69 6.87
CA TYR A 132 -2.92 -5.26 6.49
C TYR A 132 -4.20 -4.80 5.80
N LYS A 133 -5.13 -5.72 5.44
CA LYS A 133 -6.41 -5.41 4.78
C LYS A 133 -6.26 -4.53 3.52
N VAL A 134 -5.32 -4.89 2.66
CA VAL A 134 -4.93 -4.11 1.46
C VAL A 134 -5.29 -4.79 0.13
N ARG A 135 -6.12 -5.81 0.17
CA ARG A 135 -6.58 -6.51 -1.03
C ARG A 135 -8.01 -6.08 -1.34
N ARG A 136 -8.25 -5.72 -2.62
CA ARG A 136 -9.50 -5.14 -3.09
C ARG A 136 -10.23 -6.10 -4.02
N PHE A 137 -11.55 -6.13 -3.95
CA PHE A 137 -12.37 -6.99 -4.78
C PHE A 137 -13.16 -6.18 -5.80
N ASN A 138 -13.15 -6.61 -7.06
CA ASN A 138 -13.93 -5.99 -8.12
C ASN A 138 -15.40 -6.44 -8.05
N TRP A 139 -16.22 -5.66 -7.38
CA TRP A 139 -17.67 -5.92 -7.24
C TRP A 139 -18.43 -5.71 -8.53
N PHE A 140 -17.93 -4.88 -9.42
CA PHE A 140 -18.56 -4.50 -10.66
C PHE A 140 -17.58 -4.59 -11.83
N ASN A 141 -18.12 -4.71 -13.04
CA ASN A 141 -17.37 -4.45 -14.23
C ASN A 141 -17.34 -2.92 -14.46
N TYR A 142 -16.44 -2.22 -13.78
CA TYR A 142 -16.36 -0.76 -13.81
C TYR A 142 -16.24 -0.18 -15.22
N LYS A 143 -15.70 -0.94 -16.17
CA LYS A 143 -15.52 -0.56 -17.56
C LYS A 143 -16.83 -0.36 -18.34
N GLY A 144 -17.90 -1.06 -17.97
CA GLY A 144 -19.15 -1.04 -18.72
C GLY A 144 -20.40 -0.82 -17.90
N HIS A 145 -20.26 -0.60 -16.60
CA HIS A 145 -21.42 -0.47 -15.71
C HIS A 145 -21.90 0.99 -15.65
N ALA A 146 -23.20 1.21 -15.94
CA ALA A 146 -23.80 2.56 -16.01
C ALA A 146 -23.56 3.43 -14.78
N LYS A 147 -23.52 2.84 -13.58
CA LYS A 147 -23.27 3.56 -12.31
C LYS A 147 -21.94 4.33 -12.30
N PHE A 148 -20.94 3.91 -13.06
CA PHE A 148 -19.57 4.44 -12.99
C PHE A 148 -19.16 5.23 -14.23
N GLN A 149 -20.08 5.52 -15.16
CA GLN A 149 -19.79 6.19 -16.41
C GLN A 149 -19.20 7.59 -16.23
N ASN A 150 -19.64 8.31 -15.21
CA ASN A 150 -19.27 9.72 -15.01
C ASN A 150 -17.88 9.94 -14.39
N PHE A 151 -17.28 8.91 -13.79
CA PHE A 151 -16.00 9.07 -13.08
C PHE A 151 -15.00 7.92 -13.29
N ASN A 152 -15.35 6.93 -14.11
CA ASN A 152 -14.43 5.87 -14.47
C ASN A 152 -14.12 5.93 -15.97
N PRO A 153 -12.91 6.36 -16.38
CA PRO A 153 -12.57 6.54 -17.79
C PRO A 153 -12.68 5.26 -18.62
N ALA A 154 -12.61 4.08 -17.99
CA ALA A 154 -12.75 2.80 -18.68
C ALA A 154 -14.16 2.55 -19.24
N SER A 155 -15.16 3.34 -18.90
CA SER A 155 -16.54 3.21 -19.39
C SER A 155 -16.76 3.91 -20.74
N ASP A 156 -15.91 4.87 -21.12
CA ASP A 156 -15.99 5.64 -22.37
C ASP A 156 -14.82 5.30 -23.30
N SER A 157 -15.08 5.22 -24.61
CA SER A 157 -14.07 4.92 -25.63
C SER A 157 -12.99 5.99 -25.73
N LEU A 158 -13.36 7.28 -25.65
CA LEU A 158 -12.42 8.40 -25.69
C LEU A 158 -11.66 8.52 -24.36
N ALA A 159 -12.36 8.41 -23.26
CA ALA A 159 -11.77 8.49 -21.94
C ALA A 159 -10.79 7.35 -21.62
N ARG A 160 -10.88 6.21 -22.32
CA ARG A 160 -9.89 5.11 -22.21
C ARG A 160 -8.48 5.52 -22.64
N LEU A 161 -8.34 6.57 -23.42
CA LEU A 161 -7.02 7.05 -23.87
C LEU A 161 -6.14 7.55 -22.71
N VAL A 162 -6.71 7.82 -21.53
CA VAL A 162 -5.94 8.17 -20.33
C VAL A 162 -5.42 6.95 -19.54
N LEU A 163 -5.87 5.75 -19.92
CA LEU A 163 -5.42 4.53 -19.24
C LEU A 163 -4.01 4.15 -19.66
N ASN A 164 -3.23 3.64 -18.70
CA ASN A 164 -1.91 3.09 -18.96
C ASN A 164 -2.03 1.80 -19.79
N PRO A 165 -1.50 1.75 -21.03
CA PRO A 165 -1.61 0.58 -21.89
C PRO A 165 -0.85 -0.64 -21.38
N ASP A 166 0.17 -0.44 -20.55
CA ASP A 166 0.99 -1.52 -19.99
C ASP A 166 0.31 -2.25 -18.82
N VAL A 167 -0.84 -1.75 -18.36
CA VAL A 167 -1.55 -2.29 -17.19
C VAL A 167 -2.97 -2.70 -17.57
N THR A 168 -3.28 -3.97 -17.35
CA THR A 168 -4.62 -4.52 -17.62
C THR A 168 -5.68 -3.85 -16.74
N VAL A 169 -6.81 -3.46 -17.31
CA VAL A 169 -8.02 -3.11 -16.58
C VAL A 169 -8.72 -4.40 -16.17
N ARG A 170 -8.90 -4.60 -14.87
CA ARG A 170 -9.45 -5.86 -14.33
C ARG A 170 -10.96 -5.91 -14.45
N ALA A 171 -11.45 -7.13 -14.65
CA ALA A 171 -12.88 -7.41 -14.74
C ALA A 171 -13.51 -7.63 -13.37
N ARG A 172 -14.84 -7.66 -13.32
CA ARG A 172 -15.61 -8.06 -12.14
C ARG A 172 -15.19 -9.45 -11.64
N GLY A 173 -15.15 -9.61 -10.32
CA GLY A 173 -14.96 -10.91 -9.67
C GLY A 173 -13.52 -11.28 -9.36
N VAL A 174 -12.55 -10.41 -9.65
CA VAL A 174 -11.13 -10.64 -9.31
C VAL A 174 -10.68 -9.78 -8.13
N MET A 175 -9.63 -10.25 -7.46
CA MET A 175 -8.94 -9.48 -6.42
C MET A 175 -7.84 -8.63 -7.02
N GLU A 176 -7.67 -7.44 -6.49
CA GLU A 176 -6.59 -6.50 -6.84
C GLU A 176 -5.77 -6.12 -5.62
N LYS A 177 -4.55 -5.69 -5.85
CA LYS A 177 -3.64 -5.17 -4.82
C LYS A 177 -2.47 -4.43 -5.45
N CYS A 178 -1.69 -3.70 -4.65
CA CYS A 178 -0.44 -3.09 -5.09
C CYS A 178 0.50 -4.13 -5.73
N SER A 179 1.06 -3.81 -6.89
CA SER A 179 2.01 -4.63 -7.66
C SER A 179 3.45 -4.12 -7.54
N LEU A 180 3.72 -3.07 -6.74
CA LEU A 180 4.95 -2.27 -6.77
C LEU A 180 5.30 -1.79 -8.20
N CYS A 181 4.28 -1.43 -8.98
CA CYS A 181 4.42 -0.97 -10.36
C CYS A 181 5.30 -1.91 -11.20
N VAL A 182 5.00 -3.21 -11.21
CA VAL A 182 5.79 -4.25 -11.87
C VAL A 182 6.13 -3.90 -13.33
N GLN A 183 5.23 -3.22 -14.05
CA GLN A 183 5.46 -2.72 -15.40
C GLN A 183 6.67 -1.77 -15.47
N ARG A 184 6.84 -0.86 -14.50
CA ARG A 184 7.98 0.05 -14.42
C ARG A 184 9.27 -0.69 -14.12
N ILE A 185 9.24 -1.67 -13.20
CA ILE A 185 10.39 -2.53 -12.89
C ILE A 185 10.84 -3.28 -14.15
N GLN A 186 9.90 -3.86 -14.92
CA GLN A 186 10.23 -4.59 -16.13
C GLN A 186 10.78 -3.66 -17.23
N SER A 187 10.22 -2.47 -17.38
CA SER A 187 10.76 -1.45 -18.31
C SER A 187 12.19 -1.05 -17.94
N ALA A 188 12.44 -0.75 -16.67
CA ALA A 188 13.78 -0.39 -16.18
C ALA A 188 14.80 -1.52 -16.41
N LYS A 189 14.42 -2.78 -16.15
CA LYS A 189 15.26 -3.94 -16.45
C LYS A 189 15.59 -4.06 -17.95
N LEU A 190 14.61 -3.84 -18.81
CA LEU A 190 14.80 -3.90 -20.25
C LEU A 190 15.76 -2.79 -20.71
N ASP A 191 15.60 -1.58 -20.19
CA ASP A 191 16.45 -0.45 -20.53
C ASP A 191 17.88 -0.62 -20.02
N ALA A 192 18.06 -1.12 -18.79
CA ALA A 192 19.36 -1.48 -18.23
C ALA A 192 20.07 -2.54 -19.10
N LYS A 193 19.32 -3.57 -19.53
CA LYS A 193 19.84 -4.61 -20.43
C LYS A 193 20.25 -4.05 -21.79
N LYS A 194 19.42 -3.17 -22.38
CA LYS A 194 19.74 -2.52 -23.67
C LYS A 194 21.00 -1.66 -23.58
N LYS A 195 21.18 -0.97 -22.46
CA LYS A 195 22.34 -0.08 -22.20
C LYS A 195 23.56 -0.84 -21.66
N ASN A 196 23.40 -2.14 -21.37
CA ASN A 196 24.42 -2.98 -20.73
C ASN A 196 24.96 -2.40 -19.41
N VAL A 197 24.04 -1.88 -18.55
CA VAL A 197 24.36 -1.31 -17.24
C VAL A 197 23.70 -2.14 -16.13
N LYS A 198 24.29 -2.11 -14.93
CA LYS A 198 23.66 -2.71 -13.73
C LYS A 198 22.38 -1.93 -13.40
N LEU A 199 21.35 -2.65 -12.98
CA LEU A 199 20.12 -2.05 -12.46
C LEU A 199 20.42 -1.43 -11.09
N THR A 200 20.20 -0.13 -10.95
CA THR A 200 20.39 0.65 -9.72
C THR A 200 19.07 1.32 -9.31
N ASP A 201 18.98 1.82 -8.08
CA ASP A 201 17.77 2.48 -7.57
C ASP A 201 17.36 3.69 -8.43
N ASP A 202 18.33 4.39 -9.04
CA ASP A 202 18.06 5.55 -9.91
C ASP A 202 17.31 5.17 -11.20
N LEU A 203 17.35 3.90 -11.59
CA LEU A 203 16.70 3.39 -12.80
C LEU A 203 15.32 2.80 -12.52
N ILE A 204 15.00 2.53 -11.27
CA ILE A 204 13.74 1.90 -10.87
C ILE A 204 12.95 2.82 -9.96
N SER A 205 11.65 2.94 -10.23
CA SER A 205 10.76 3.74 -9.38
C SER A 205 9.33 3.18 -9.39
N CYS A 206 8.61 3.50 -8.34
CA CYS A 206 7.16 3.32 -8.27
C CYS A 206 6.45 4.67 -8.50
N ALA A 207 5.25 4.65 -9.03
CA ALA A 207 4.48 5.87 -9.22
C ALA A 207 4.25 6.63 -7.91
N CYS A 208 4.10 5.90 -6.79
CA CYS A 208 3.92 6.52 -5.47
C CYS A 208 5.21 7.15 -4.93
N SER A 209 6.40 6.61 -5.23
CA SER A 209 7.67 7.24 -4.85
C SER A 209 7.94 8.49 -5.65
N ASP A 210 7.76 8.45 -6.97
CA ASP A 210 7.99 9.59 -7.85
C ASP A 210 7.06 10.77 -7.56
N SER A 211 5.82 10.48 -7.20
CA SER A 211 4.82 11.51 -6.92
C SER A 211 4.89 12.08 -5.51
N CYS A 212 5.75 11.56 -4.64
CA CYS A 212 5.83 12.01 -3.25
C CYS A 212 6.58 13.34 -3.14
N PRO A 213 5.89 14.48 -2.87
CA PRO A 213 6.53 15.79 -2.89
C PRO A 213 7.52 16.00 -1.73
N SER A 214 7.37 15.25 -0.64
CA SER A 214 8.24 15.30 0.53
C SER A 214 9.38 14.27 0.49
N GLY A 215 9.44 13.42 -0.55
CA GLY A 215 10.44 12.36 -0.64
C GLY A 215 10.35 11.31 0.46
N ALA A 216 9.17 11.14 1.06
CA ALA A 216 8.96 10.21 2.16
C ALA A 216 9.04 8.73 1.76
N ILE A 217 8.94 8.40 0.47
CA ILE A 217 8.89 7.03 -0.04
C ILE A 217 10.13 6.77 -0.86
N SER A 218 10.97 5.83 -0.42
CA SER A 218 12.11 5.30 -1.18
C SER A 218 11.80 3.89 -1.66
N PHE A 219 12.21 3.57 -2.90
CA PHE A 219 11.99 2.27 -3.51
C PHE A 219 13.27 1.77 -4.19
N GLY A 220 13.61 0.49 -4.04
CA GLY A 220 14.86 -0.04 -4.60
C GLY A 220 15.07 -1.52 -4.33
N ASP A 221 16.32 -1.96 -4.50
CA ASP A 221 16.74 -3.33 -4.27
C ASP A 221 17.30 -3.52 -2.85
N LEU A 222 16.57 -4.29 -2.04
CA LEU A 222 17.00 -4.66 -0.67
C LEU A 222 18.25 -5.56 -0.61
N ASN A 223 18.69 -6.14 -1.72
CA ASN A 223 19.91 -6.95 -1.77
C ASN A 223 21.15 -6.12 -2.14
N ASP A 224 20.96 -4.92 -2.66
CA ASP A 224 22.06 -3.99 -2.95
C ASP A 224 22.38 -3.14 -1.70
N LYS A 225 23.54 -3.37 -1.08
CA LYS A 225 23.95 -2.66 0.14
C LYS A 225 24.15 -1.16 -0.07
N ASP A 226 24.44 -0.77 -1.29
CA ASP A 226 24.65 0.64 -1.66
C ASP A 226 23.32 1.36 -1.96
N SER A 227 22.23 0.60 -2.05
CA SER A 227 20.90 1.16 -2.31
C SER A 227 20.40 1.97 -1.12
N LYS A 228 19.69 3.07 -1.40
CA LYS A 228 19.08 3.93 -0.39
C LYS A 228 18.08 3.14 0.46
N VAL A 229 17.26 2.31 -0.17
CA VAL A 229 16.23 1.51 0.53
C VAL A 229 16.86 0.50 1.49
N TYR A 230 18.00 -0.11 1.14
CA TYR A 230 18.73 -1.00 2.05
C TYR A 230 19.25 -0.23 3.27
N GLN A 231 19.91 0.91 3.05
CA GLN A 231 20.46 1.73 4.14
C GLN A 231 19.36 2.23 5.09
N GLU A 232 18.26 2.72 4.55
CA GLU A 232 17.10 3.15 5.34
C GLU A 232 16.46 1.98 6.10
N SER A 233 16.40 0.78 5.52
CA SER A 233 15.86 -0.41 6.19
C SER A 233 16.67 -0.84 7.43
N LYS A 234 17.95 -0.46 7.49
CA LYS A 234 18.85 -0.73 8.62
C LYS A 234 18.92 0.42 9.65
N ASN A 235 18.19 1.49 9.42
CA ASN A 235 18.13 2.61 10.35
C ASN A 235 17.45 2.20 11.67
N ASN A 236 17.92 2.71 12.80
CA ASN A 236 17.36 2.42 14.12
C ASN A 236 15.87 2.83 14.28
N ARG A 237 15.36 3.73 13.42
CA ARG A 237 13.95 4.12 13.37
C ARG A 237 13.09 3.17 12.53
N SER A 238 13.72 2.23 11.81
CA SER A 238 13.02 1.36 10.87
C SER A 238 12.35 0.20 11.58
N TYR A 239 11.13 -0.10 11.20
CA TYR A 239 10.33 -1.21 11.74
C TYR A 239 9.37 -1.77 10.68
N HIS A 240 8.85 -2.95 10.91
CA HIS A 240 7.78 -3.53 10.11
C HIS A 240 6.42 -3.37 10.79
N ALA A 241 5.41 -3.02 10.00
CA ALA A 241 4.04 -3.02 10.53
C ALA A 241 3.61 -4.45 10.88
N LEU A 242 3.06 -4.65 12.09
CA LEU A 242 2.60 -5.94 12.60
C LEU A 242 3.69 -7.02 12.56
N GLU A 243 4.89 -6.71 13.01
CA GLU A 243 6.06 -7.57 12.95
C GLU A 243 5.84 -8.90 13.70
N GLU A 244 5.08 -8.87 14.80
CA GLU A 244 4.78 -10.00 15.67
C GLU A 244 4.05 -11.16 14.94
N ILE A 245 3.39 -10.86 13.82
CA ILE A 245 2.68 -11.88 13.02
C ILE A 245 3.67 -12.77 12.22
N GLY A 246 4.92 -12.31 12.02
CA GLY A 246 5.97 -13.07 11.36
C GLY A 246 5.81 -13.27 9.85
N VAL A 247 5.03 -12.42 9.17
CA VAL A 247 4.79 -12.52 7.71
C VAL A 247 5.93 -11.98 6.85
N GLN A 248 6.97 -11.42 7.46
CA GLN A 248 8.19 -10.89 6.83
C GLN A 248 7.89 -9.90 5.67
N PRO A 249 7.42 -8.68 5.98
CA PRO A 249 7.15 -7.66 4.98
C PRO A 249 8.43 -7.18 4.28
N ASN A 250 8.29 -6.70 3.03
CA ASN A 250 9.34 -6.00 2.28
C ASN A 250 9.13 -4.47 2.26
N ILE A 251 8.19 -3.98 3.05
CA ILE A 251 7.96 -2.56 3.25
C ILE A 251 8.35 -2.21 4.69
N PHE A 252 9.20 -1.20 4.83
CA PHE A 252 9.70 -0.71 6.10
C PHE A 252 9.11 0.66 6.38
N TYR A 253 8.84 0.94 7.64
CA TYR A 253 8.40 2.24 8.10
C TYR A 253 9.43 2.83 9.05
N MET A 254 9.75 4.11 8.86
CA MET A 254 10.62 4.84 9.79
C MET A 254 9.74 5.64 10.75
N THR A 255 9.90 5.41 12.03
CA THR A 255 9.13 6.05 13.10
C THR A 255 9.18 7.57 12.99
N LYS A 256 8.03 8.22 13.18
CA LYS A 256 7.95 9.68 13.24
C LYS A 256 8.69 10.22 14.45
N VAL A 257 9.64 11.10 14.22
CA VAL A 257 10.31 11.85 15.30
C VAL A 257 9.38 12.98 15.75
N ARG A 258 9.18 13.08 17.06
CA ARG A 258 8.34 14.09 17.68
C ARG A 258 9.17 14.91 18.68
N ASN A 259 8.94 16.20 18.72
CA ASN A 259 9.42 17.02 19.82
C ASN A 259 8.42 16.87 20.98
N VAL A 260 8.88 16.33 22.09
CA VAL A 260 8.09 16.25 23.33
C VAL A 260 8.57 17.37 24.23
N ASP A 261 7.68 18.25 24.65
CA ASP A 261 7.98 19.19 25.73
C ASP A 261 8.17 18.37 27.01
N ASN A 262 9.42 18.24 27.46
CA ASN A 262 9.70 17.71 28.78
C ASN A 262 9.22 18.75 29.80
N LYS A 263 8.00 18.63 30.25
CA LYS A 263 7.51 19.30 31.46
C LYS A 263 7.90 18.52 32.70
#